data_df084350e8f07ab61826d38278094094
#
_entry.id   df084350e8f07ab61826d38278094094
#
_cell.length_a   1.000
_cell.length_b   1.000
_cell.length_c   1.000
_cell.angle_alpha   90.00
_cell.angle_beta   90.00
_cell.angle_gamma   90.00
#
_symmetry.space_group_name_H-M   'P 1'
#
loop_
_entity.id
_entity.type
_entity.pdbx_description
1 polymer ?
#
loop_
_entity_poly.entity_id
_entity_poly.type
_entity_poly.pdbx_seq_one_letter_code
_entity_poly.pdbx_strand_id
1 'polypeptide(L)'
;MLENLNQLVKENVQDAIVNNNAVPNEQNEAAIGAASGSIIDALKQQLSSGNIGNLVDAFKGGNAEGSAVAQEATAGFSDKLAAMGINIESAKNIAASVIPSIVGKLVNKTNDPNDSSFNIQDLVAKVSGPDGKFDLSDVTRMFTEKTDVNGDGKDDGIVDKLKGLFN
;
A
#
# COMPACT_ATOMS: atom_id res chain seq x y z
N MET A 1 -3.09 -4.31 7.94
CA MET A 1 -1.96 -3.62 7.29
C MET A 1 -2.40 -2.52 6.31
N LEU A 2 -3.27 -2.79 5.32
CA LEU A 2 -3.80 -1.75 4.40
C LEU A 2 -4.51 -0.63 5.15
N GLU A 3 -5.32 -0.97 6.14
CA GLU A 3 -6.00 -0.01 7.02
C GLU A 3 -5.00 0.81 7.82
N ASN A 4 -3.93 0.19 8.34
CA ASN A 4 -2.88 0.88 9.08
C ASN A 4 -2.12 1.85 8.18
N LEU A 5 -1.85 1.47 6.92
CA LEU A 5 -1.24 2.37 5.94
C LEU A 5 -2.18 3.53 5.57
N ASN A 6 -3.46 3.26 5.33
CA ASN A 6 -4.45 4.31 5.11
C ASN A 6 -4.54 5.26 6.29
N GLN A 7 -4.53 4.75 7.51
CA GLN A 7 -4.52 5.58 8.71
C GLN A 7 -3.25 6.42 8.81
N LEU A 8 -2.08 5.81 8.57
CA LEU A 8 -0.80 6.53 8.54
C LEU A 8 -0.81 7.66 7.50
N VAL A 9 -1.34 7.39 6.29
CA VAL A 9 -1.50 8.41 5.25
C VAL A 9 -2.43 9.51 5.75
N LYS A 10 -3.62 9.17 6.21
CA LYS A 10 -4.64 10.12 6.68
C LYS A 10 -4.13 11.08 7.76
N GLU A 11 -3.36 10.54 8.71
CA GLU A 11 -2.76 11.34 9.80
C GLU A 11 -1.68 12.32 9.31
N ASN A 12 -1.08 12.05 8.16
CA ASN A 12 0.09 12.79 7.67
C ASN A 12 -0.14 13.66 6.45
N VAL A 13 -1.37 13.69 5.89
CA VAL A 13 -1.66 14.42 4.65
C VAL A 13 -2.64 15.60 4.84
N GLN A 14 -2.92 16.00 6.10
CA GLN A 14 -3.88 17.06 6.39
C GLN A 14 -3.59 18.33 5.58
N ASP A 15 -2.34 18.83 5.62
CA ASP A 15 -1.99 20.07 4.93
C ASP A 15 -1.77 19.87 3.43
N ALA A 16 -1.25 18.71 3.02
CA ALA A 16 -0.92 18.45 1.63
C ALA A 16 -2.13 18.07 0.77
N ILE A 17 -3.18 17.50 1.37
CA ILE A 17 -4.40 17.06 0.68
C ILE A 17 -5.64 17.77 1.24
N VAL A 18 -5.93 17.64 2.53
CA VAL A 18 -7.22 18.07 3.10
C VAL A 18 -7.34 19.61 3.11
N ASN A 19 -6.28 20.30 3.49
CA ASN A 19 -6.22 21.75 3.52
C ASN A 19 -5.70 22.37 2.21
N ASN A 20 -5.52 21.58 1.15
CA ASN A 20 -4.96 22.02 -0.10
C ASN A 20 -6.06 22.39 -1.10
N ASN A 21 -6.14 23.65 -1.46
CA ASN A 21 -7.14 24.16 -2.41
C ASN A 21 -7.06 23.55 -3.82
N ALA A 22 -5.92 22.90 -4.17
CA ALA A 22 -5.77 22.19 -5.43
C ALA A 22 -6.51 20.84 -5.43
N VAL A 23 -6.86 20.32 -4.26
CA VAL A 23 -7.62 19.07 -4.10
C VAL A 23 -9.04 19.42 -3.63
N PRO A 24 -10.07 19.17 -4.45
CA PRO A 24 -11.47 19.37 -4.02
C PRO A 24 -11.78 18.53 -2.78
N ASN A 25 -12.49 19.11 -1.81
CA ASN A 25 -12.78 18.43 -0.53
C ASN A 25 -13.49 17.09 -0.70
N GLU A 26 -14.37 16.97 -1.68
CA GLU A 26 -15.05 15.71 -2.04
C GLU A 26 -14.11 14.63 -2.57
N GLN A 27 -12.89 15.00 -2.96
CA GLN A 27 -11.88 14.07 -3.47
C GLN A 27 -10.83 13.70 -2.41
N ASN A 28 -10.85 14.30 -1.22
CA ASN A 28 -9.84 14.06 -0.18
C ASN A 28 -9.69 12.57 0.18
N GLU A 29 -10.79 11.86 0.41
CA GLU A 29 -10.75 10.42 0.73
C GLU A 29 -10.22 9.58 -0.44
N ALA A 30 -10.58 9.93 -1.67
CA ALA A 30 -10.06 9.27 -2.87
C ALA A 30 -8.55 9.54 -3.05
N ALA A 31 -8.08 10.75 -2.79
CA ALA A 31 -6.67 11.12 -2.84
C ALA A 31 -5.85 10.39 -1.76
N ILE A 32 -6.38 10.26 -0.53
CA ILE A 32 -5.78 9.48 0.55
C ILE A 32 -5.65 8.01 0.14
N GLY A 33 -6.73 7.43 -0.39
CA GLY A 33 -6.72 6.06 -0.91
C GLY A 33 -5.74 5.87 -2.08
N ALA A 34 -5.64 6.86 -2.97
CA ALA A 34 -4.70 6.85 -4.08
C ALA A 34 -3.23 6.88 -3.60
N ALA A 35 -2.91 7.65 -2.56
CA ALA A 35 -1.57 7.68 -1.97
C ALA A 35 -1.20 6.31 -1.38
N SER A 36 -2.07 5.74 -0.54
CA SER A 36 -1.87 4.40 0.04
C SER A 36 -1.72 3.33 -1.04
N GLY A 37 -2.62 3.34 -2.03
CA GLY A 37 -2.59 2.40 -3.16
C GLY A 37 -1.31 2.51 -3.97
N SER A 38 -0.78 3.71 -4.20
CA SER A 38 0.46 3.89 -4.96
C SER A 38 1.68 3.35 -4.22
N ILE A 39 1.74 3.48 -2.90
CA ILE A 39 2.80 2.87 -2.09
C ILE A 39 2.72 1.34 -2.16
N ILE A 40 1.52 0.77 -2.07
CA ILE A 40 1.32 -0.68 -2.17
C ILE A 40 1.70 -1.20 -3.54
N ASP A 41 1.30 -0.51 -4.60
CA ASP A 41 1.60 -0.89 -5.98
C ASP A 41 3.12 -0.87 -6.22
N ALA A 42 3.83 0.17 -5.74
CA ALA A 42 5.29 0.25 -5.81
C ALA A 42 5.98 -0.88 -5.02
N LEU A 43 5.50 -1.20 -3.81
CA LEU A 43 6.01 -2.33 -3.03
C LEU A 43 5.83 -3.66 -3.79
N LYS A 44 4.64 -3.90 -4.35
CA LYS A 44 4.36 -5.09 -5.16
C LYS A 44 5.27 -5.17 -6.39
N GLN A 45 5.48 -4.05 -7.06
CA GLN A 45 6.35 -4.00 -8.24
C GLN A 45 7.81 -4.33 -7.89
N GLN A 46 8.35 -3.78 -6.80
CA GLN A 46 9.69 -4.11 -6.34
C GLN A 46 9.84 -5.59 -5.95
N LEU A 47 8.83 -6.15 -5.31
CA LEU A 47 8.83 -7.57 -4.93
C LEU A 47 8.74 -8.48 -6.16
N SER A 48 7.84 -8.19 -7.11
CA SER A 48 7.68 -9.00 -8.34
C SER A 48 8.88 -8.89 -9.28
N SER A 49 9.63 -7.79 -9.22
CA SER A 49 10.88 -7.60 -9.98
C SER A 49 12.10 -8.31 -9.34
N GLY A 50 11.91 -9.01 -8.22
CA GLY A 50 13.00 -9.71 -7.52
C GLY A 50 13.92 -8.79 -6.72
N ASN A 51 13.56 -7.53 -6.54
CA ASN A 51 14.37 -6.52 -5.84
C ASN A 51 14.20 -6.57 -4.31
N ILE A 52 13.91 -7.74 -3.75
CA ILE A 52 13.65 -7.93 -2.31
C ILE A 52 14.86 -7.46 -1.46
N GLY A 53 16.08 -7.73 -1.91
CA GLY A 53 17.29 -7.29 -1.22
C GLY A 53 17.35 -5.76 -1.11
N ASN A 54 17.16 -5.06 -2.22
CA ASN A 54 17.15 -3.60 -2.27
C ASN A 54 16.03 -3.00 -1.42
N LEU A 55 14.86 -3.64 -1.40
CA LEU A 55 13.74 -3.23 -0.56
C LEU A 55 14.10 -3.34 0.93
N VAL A 56 14.63 -4.49 1.35
CA VAL A 56 15.06 -4.72 2.74
C VAL A 56 16.16 -3.74 3.14
N ASP A 57 17.14 -3.48 2.28
CA ASP A 57 18.23 -2.55 2.53
C ASP A 57 17.72 -1.09 2.63
N ALA A 58 16.79 -0.68 1.78
CA ALA A 58 16.15 0.64 1.87
C ALA A 58 15.38 0.82 3.18
N PHE A 59 14.70 -0.25 3.63
CA PHE A 59 13.94 -0.22 4.89
C PHE A 59 14.85 -0.28 6.12
N LYS A 60 15.96 -1.02 6.09
CA LYS A 60 16.93 -1.09 7.19
C LYS A 60 17.90 0.08 7.21
N GLY A 61 18.27 0.58 6.03
CA GLY A 61 19.29 1.62 5.88
C GLY A 61 18.83 3.05 6.14
N GLY A 62 17.53 3.28 6.41
CA GLY A 62 16.98 4.61 6.71
C GLY A 62 16.89 5.56 5.51
N ASN A 63 17.24 5.12 4.29
CA ASN A 63 17.12 5.94 3.07
C ASN A 63 15.81 5.66 2.33
N ALA A 64 14.72 5.67 3.07
CA ALA A 64 13.40 5.36 2.58
C ALA A 64 12.85 6.37 1.58
N GLU A 65 13.14 7.65 1.82
CA GLU A 65 12.61 8.77 1.03
C GLU A 65 13.16 8.79 -0.41
N GLY A 66 14.42 8.34 -0.61
CA GLY A 66 15.06 8.20 -1.91
C GLY A 66 14.95 6.83 -2.55
N SER A 67 14.23 5.90 -1.92
CA SER A 67 14.12 4.52 -2.39
C SER A 67 13.35 4.42 -3.72
N ALA A 68 13.57 3.31 -4.46
CA ALA A 68 12.80 3.00 -5.66
C ALA A 68 11.28 2.95 -5.37
N VAL A 69 10.89 2.45 -4.19
CA VAL A 69 9.48 2.45 -3.74
C VAL A 69 8.93 3.88 -3.66
N ALA A 70 9.67 4.81 -3.04
CA ALA A 70 9.24 6.19 -2.93
C ALA A 70 9.11 6.86 -4.31
N GLN A 71 10.08 6.62 -5.20
CA GLN A 71 10.06 7.19 -6.56
C GLN A 71 8.88 6.65 -7.39
N GLU A 72 8.68 5.35 -7.41
CA GLU A 72 7.57 4.71 -8.13
C GLU A 72 6.21 5.10 -7.56
N ALA A 73 6.08 5.10 -6.23
CA ALA A 73 4.85 5.51 -5.58
C ALA A 73 4.53 7.00 -5.83
N THR A 74 5.56 7.87 -5.88
CA THR A 74 5.39 9.30 -6.21
C THR A 74 4.86 9.47 -7.62
N ALA A 75 5.44 8.79 -8.61
CA ALA A 75 4.96 8.81 -9.99
C ALA A 75 3.51 8.31 -10.08
N GLY A 76 3.23 7.14 -9.52
CA GLY A 76 1.89 6.54 -9.53
C GLY A 76 0.85 7.39 -8.82
N PHE A 77 1.20 8.04 -7.72
CA PHE A 77 0.28 8.93 -7.01
C PHE A 77 0.02 10.22 -7.81
N SER A 78 1.05 10.82 -8.40
CA SER A 78 0.90 11.98 -9.28
C SER A 78 -0.05 11.68 -10.45
N ASP A 79 0.09 10.53 -11.10
CA ASP A 79 -0.77 10.12 -12.21
C ASP A 79 -2.22 9.91 -11.76
N LYS A 80 -2.44 9.31 -10.59
CA LYS A 80 -3.79 9.12 -10.02
C LYS A 80 -4.44 10.47 -9.67
N LEU A 81 -3.70 11.42 -9.11
CA LEU A 81 -4.19 12.78 -8.84
C LEU A 81 -4.56 13.52 -10.14
N ALA A 82 -3.73 13.41 -11.17
CA ALA A 82 -4.01 13.99 -12.48
C ALA A 82 -5.26 13.37 -13.12
N ALA A 83 -5.45 12.06 -12.99
CA ALA A 83 -6.65 11.35 -13.45
C ALA A 83 -7.93 11.78 -12.69
N MET A 84 -7.79 12.26 -11.45
CA MET A 84 -8.88 12.85 -10.67
C MET A 84 -9.19 14.31 -11.07
N GLY A 85 -8.48 14.86 -12.06
CA GLY A 85 -8.70 16.21 -12.57
C GLY A 85 -7.87 17.30 -11.85
N ILE A 86 -6.96 16.92 -10.96
CA ILE A 86 -6.01 17.84 -10.32
C ILE A 86 -4.97 18.26 -11.36
N ASN A 87 -4.65 19.56 -11.39
CA ASN A 87 -3.64 20.09 -12.31
C ASN A 87 -2.32 19.29 -12.17
N ILE A 88 -1.68 18.95 -13.29
CA ILE A 88 -0.50 18.07 -13.35
C ILE A 88 0.66 18.61 -12.49
N GLU A 89 0.90 19.92 -12.49
CA GLU A 89 1.95 20.53 -11.68
C GLU A 89 1.63 20.42 -10.18
N SER A 90 0.39 20.71 -9.80
CA SER A 90 -0.09 20.53 -8.42
C SER A 90 -0.03 19.05 -8.00
N ALA A 91 -0.44 18.13 -8.86
CA ALA A 91 -0.38 16.69 -8.62
C ALA A 91 1.07 16.21 -8.35
N LYS A 92 2.04 16.66 -9.15
CA LYS A 92 3.45 16.36 -8.96
C LYS A 92 3.99 16.94 -7.65
N ASN A 93 3.66 18.18 -7.31
CA ASN A 93 4.10 18.84 -6.08
C ASN A 93 3.53 18.12 -4.84
N ILE A 94 2.24 17.78 -4.86
CA ILE A 94 1.59 17.02 -3.79
C ILE A 94 2.25 15.65 -3.64
N ALA A 95 2.42 14.91 -4.73
CA ALA A 95 3.00 13.58 -4.69
C ALA A 95 4.44 13.59 -4.17
N ALA A 96 5.27 14.55 -4.63
CA ALA A 96 6.65 14.70 -4.20
C ALA A 96 6.79 15.10 -2.72
N SER A 97 5.81 15.77 -2.15
CA SER A 97 5.78 16.12 -0.73
C SER A 97 5.26 14.98 0.15
N VAL A 98 4.19 14.33 -0.29
CA VAL A 98 3.43 13.35 0.51
C VAL A 98 4.15 11.99 0.57
N ILE A 99 4.49 11.44 -0.59
CA ILE A 99 4.95 10.04 -0.66
C ILE A 99 6.27 9.81 0.07
N PRO A 100 7.35 10.61 -0.14
CA PRO A 100 8.60 10.38 0.58
C PRO A 100 8.42 10.45 2.10
N SER A 101 7.65 11.43 2.59
CA SER A 101 7.37 11.58 4.01
C SER A 101 6.66 10.35 4.60
N ILE A 102 5.66 9.81 3.89
CA ILE A 102 4.92 8.63 4.36
C ILE A 102 5.79 7.38 4.30
N VAL A 103 6.57 7.19 3.23
CA VAL A 103 7.50 6.06 3.12
C VAL A 103 8.55 6.11 4.22
N GLY A 104 9.08 7.30 4.54
CA GLY A 104 9.99 7.51 5.67
C GLY A 104 9.36 7.10 7.01
N LYS A 105 8.12 7.52 7.27
CA LYS A 105 7.39 7.15 8.48
C LYS A 105 7.04 5.65 8.53
N LEU A 106 6.67 5.07 7.40
CA LEU A 106 6.43 3.64 7.28
C LEU A 106 7.69 2.84 7.66
N VAL A 107 8.86 3.24 7.14
CA VAL A 107 10.13 2.60 7.47
C VAL A 107 10.47 2.75 8.95
N ASN A 108 10.29 3.94 9.52
CA ASN A 108 10.51 4.16 10.94
C ASN A 108 9.62 3.26 11.81
N LYS A 109 8.33 3.14 11.47
CA LYS A 109 7.39 2.26 12.18
C LYS A 109 7.75 0.78 12.02
N THR A 110 8.22 0.38 10.84
CA THR A 110 8.66 -0.99 10.57
C THR A 110 9.91 -1.37 11.35
N ASN A 111 10.77 -0.41 11.66
CA ASN A 111 12.00 -0.60 12.43
C ASN A 111 11.81 -0.38 13.95
N ASP A 112 10.65 0.06 14.40
CA ASP A 112 10.34 0.23 15.82
C ASP A 112 9.93 -1.12 16.43
N PRO A 113 10.74 -1.68 17.37
CA PRO A 113 10.42 -2.96 18.00
C PRO A 113 9.16 -2.91 18.87
N ASN A 114 8.67 -1.71 19.23
CA ASN A 114 7.47 -1.51 20.03
C ASN A 114 6.22 -1.30 19.16
N ASP A 115 6.36 -1.10 17.84
CA ASP A 115 5.24 -0.93 16.93
C ASP A 115 5.04 -2.20 16.07
N SER A 116 4.09 -3.04 16.48
CA SER A 116 3.74 -4.26 15.75
C SER A 116 2.79 -4.01 14.56
N SER A 117 2.37 -2.77 14.31
CA SER A 117 1.41 -2.44 13.23
C SER A 117 2.00 -2.61 11.85
N PHE A 118 3.34 -2.50 11.73
CA PHE A 118 4.08 -2.63 10.48
C PHE A 118 5.30 -3.52 10.70
N ASN A 119 5.30 -4.71 10.14
CA ASN A 119 6.43 -5.62 10.15
C ASN A 119 6.83 -5.95 8.72
N ILE A 120 8.10 -5.66 8.36
CA ILE A 120 8.60 -5.88 7.00
C ILE A 120 8.57 -7.35 6.61
N GLN A 121 8.81 -8.27 7.57
CA GLN A 121 8.77 -9.70 7.31
C GLN A 121 7.35 -10.17 7.01
N ASP A 122 6.37 -9.66 7.75
CA ASP A 122 4.94 -9.91 7.48
C ASP A 122 4.50 -9.31 6.16
N LEU A 123 5.03 -8.13 5.81
CA LEU A 123 4.77 -7.48 4.54
C LEU A 123 5.30 -8.34 3.38
N VAL A 124 6.58 -8.70 3.45
CA VAL A 124 7.24 -9.54 2.44
C VAL A 124 6.55 -10.90 2.36
N ALA A 125 6.28 -11.56 3.49
CA ALA A 125 5.61 -12.87 3.51
C ALA A 125 4.19 -12.82 2.93
N LYS A 126 3.43 -11.76 3.19
CA LYS A 126 2.06 -11.61 2.64
C LYS A 126 2.04 -11.29 1.15
N VAL A 127 3.07 -10.62 0.65
CA VAL A 127 3.16 -10.22 -0.76
C VAL A 127 3.90 -11.25 -1.60
N SER A 128 4.89 -11.98 -1.02
CA SER A 128 5.72 -12.96 -1.73
C SER A 128 5.19 -14.40 -1.65
N GLY A 129 4.15 -14.66 -0.86
CA GLY A 129 3.69 -16.03 -0.60
C GLY A 129 4.73 -16.92 0.12
N PRO A 130 4.40 -18.19 0.40
CA PRO A 130 5.24 -19.07 1.18
C PRO A 130 6.52 -19.57 0.44
N ASP A 131 6.60 -19.40 -0.87
CA ASP A 131 7.76 -19.77 -1.70
C ASP A 131 8.71 -18.60 -2.00
N GLY A 132 8.43 -17.40 -1.47
CA GLY A 132 9.23 -16.20 -1.68
C GLY A 132 9.15 -15.61 -3.09
N LYS A 133 8.20 -16.07 -3.90
CA LYS A 133 7.94 -15.56 -5.24
C LYS A 133 6.50 -15.06 -5.31
N PHE A 134 6.29 -13.87 -5.84
CA PHE A 134 4.95 -13.35 -6.09
C PHE A 134 4.42 -13.95 -7.38
N ASP A 135 3.41 -14.82 -7.27
CA ASP A 135 2.70 -15.37 -8.43
C ASP A 135 1.17 -15.23 -8.29
N LEU A 136 0.46 -15.68 -9.33
CA LEU A 136 -1.00 -15.61 -9.37
C LEU A 136 -1.67 -16.44 -8.29
N SER A 137 -0.99 -17.49 -7.78
CA SER A 137 -1.48 -18.32 -6.70
C SER A 137 -1.45 -17.59 -5.35
N ASP A 138 -0.52 -16.64 -5.16
CA ASP A 138 -0.47 -15.79 -3.97
C ASP A 138 -1.62 -14.79 -3.96
N VAL A 139 -1.97 -14.23 -5.12
CA VAL A 139 -3.17 -13.40 -5.26
C VAL A 139 -4.42 -14.22 -4.93
N THR A 140 -4.52 -15.44 -5.45
CA THR A 140 -5.64 -16.32 -5.18
C THR A 140 -5.72 -16.68 -3.69
N ARG A 141 -4.57 -16.94 -3.04
CA ARG A 141 -4.50 -17.19 -1.60
C ARG A 141 -4.90 -15.97 -0.76
N MET A 142 -4.50 -14.75 -1.14
CA MET A 142 -4.94 -13.53 -0.45
C MET A 142 -6.48 -13.38 -0.44
N PHE A 143 -7.14 -13.90 -1.48
CA PHE A 143 -8.60 -13.90 -1.57
C PHE A 143 -9.25 -15.17 -1.00
N THR A 144 -8.48 -16.24 -0.77
CA THR A 144 -8.98 -17.52 -0.28
C THR A 144 -8.52 -17.85 1.14
N GLU A 145 -7.62 -17.08 1.75
CA GLU A 145 -7.20 -17.30 3.13
C GLU A 145 -8.37 -17.06 4.08
N LYS A 146 -8.91 -18.19 4.49
CA LYS A 146 -9.77 -18.50 5.63
C LYS A 146 -10.46 -17.30 6.28
N THR A 147 -11.63 -17.03 5.82
CA THR A 147 -12.60 -16.33 6.63
C THR A 147 -13.64 -17.35 7.09
N ASP A 148 -13.38 -17.96 8.22
CA ASP A 148 -14.43 -18.65 8.99
C ASP A 148 -15.35 -17.56 9.55
N VAL A 149 -16.36 -17.21 8.77
CA VAL A 149 -17.31 -16.13 9.10
C VAL A 149 -18.35 -16.62 10.11
N ASN A 150 -18.50 -17.93 10.26
CA ASN A 150 -19.52 -18.52 11.10
C ASN A 150 -18.97 -19.24 12.35
N GLY A 151 -17.63 -19.38 12.50
CA GLY A 151 -17.01 -19.97 13.68
C GLY A 151 -17.12 -21.51 13.78
N ASP A 152 -17.40 -22.20 12.67
CA ASP A 152 -17.57 -23.68 12.68
C ASP A 152 -16.26 -24.44 12.38
N GLY A 153 -15.14 -23.73 12.19
CA GLY A 153 -13.82 -24.30 11.94
C GLY A 153 -13.64 -24.83 10.51
N LYS A 154 -14.56 -24.54 9.59
CA LYS A 154 -14.47 -24.90 8.17
C LYS A 154 -14.27 -23.66 7.32
N ASP A 155 -13.60 -23.85 6.17
CA ASP A 155 -13.28 -22.80 5.22
C ASP A 155 -14.54 -22.44 4.40
N ASP A 156 -15.15 -21.28 4.69
CA ASP A 156 -16.27 -20.75 3.90
C ASP A 156 -15.77 -20.07 2.62
N GLY A 157 -14.95 -20.76 1.85
CA GLY A 157 -14.34 -20.24 0.63
C GLY A 157 -15.38 -19.63 -0.31
N ILE A 158 -15.07 -18.44 -0.84
CA ILE A 158 -15.90 -17.70 -1.82
C ILE A 158 -16.31 -18.57 -3.02
N VAL A 159 -15.54 -19.63 -3.30
CA VAL A 159 -15.81 -20.60 -4.38
C VAL A 159 -17.08 -21.41 -4.13
N ASP A 160 -17.40 -21.73 -2.89
CA ASP A 160 -18.64 -22.49 -2.57
C ASP A 160 -19.89 -21.59 -2.59
N LYS A 161 -19.73 -20.29 -2.29
CA LYS A 161 -20.81 -19.31 -2.46
C LYS A 161 -21.14 -19.03 -3.93
N LEU A 162 -20.13 -19.03 -4.80
CA LEU A 162 -20.34 -18.85 -6.24
C LEU A 162 -20.99 -20.08 -6.89
N LYS A 163 -20.71 -21.28 -6.40
CA LYS A 163 -21.39 -22.49 -6.88
C LYS A 163 -22.87 -22.54 -6.53
N GLY A 164 -23.25 -21.97 -5.38
CA GLY A 164 -24.66 -21.88 -4.96
C GLY A 164 -25.49 -20.84 -5.72
N LEU A 165 -24.85 -19.92 -6.45
CA LEU A 165 -25.53 -18.87 -7.23
C LEU A 165 -25.83 -19.28 -8.68
N PHE A 166 -25.26 -20.40 -9.15
CA PHE A 166 -25.40 -20.90 -10.53
C PHE A 166 -26.12 -22.27 -10.62
N ASN A 167 -26.85 -22.67 -9.57
CA ASN A 167 -27.65 -23.90 -9.59
C ASN A 167 -29.13 -23.58 -9.41
#